data_0991e350efdcfc40c035ac9003a1cd20
#
_entry.id   0991e350efdcfc40c035ac9003a1cd20
#
_cell.length_a   1.000
_cell.length_b   1.000
_cell.length_c   1.000
_cell.angle_alpha   90.00
_cell.angle_beta   90.00
_cell.angle_gamma   90.00
#
_symmetry.space_group_name_H-M   'P 1'
#
loop_
_entity.id
_entity.type
_entity.pdbx_description
1 polymer ?
#
loop_
_entity_poly.entity_id
_entity_poly.type
_entity_poly.pdbx_seq_one_letter_code
_entity_poly.pdbx_strand_id
1 'polypeptide(L)'
;MDCKKHNLAAFMLETMRQSNPFFFFPIFIFCASFAFADDDFDLPDDVQKAEVPASAEEVPEGPINFAPIEETTTSEPAPASNRPENVNSRKIAPATSAKSDTSYKEKKKLTPLNNRSAKAIVDSYLPVADEPVTDVPVTDVPATFKEHLIPEELDRPLRVGIYTGVKELYLKYQGETVRVTPHGNMVRFEADGNSTEDIAHEFNSEDGGCLAVAADKKSLGKACYPGSIMFRNTNGKLDAINSVDVEDYLRGVIPYEIGKLASSRIEALKAQAVAARTYAYKHFNSRESVGFDVYADTKDQVYKGLESATPLTDAAVKATAGVVMTYGGEFIIAYYHSTCGGVTETLATWNRADLPYLKSVPDKRPNGKPWCDESSYIKWERRFADKEIAKLFKANTNEAKAVFGSTNGKDFKKVKSIKIKDKLKSGRIMTLRVETDKGYFDVLTDRTRWLFKKAGTILPSSFFTVKKEGKEWVVTGTGFGHGVGMCQMGVRARAQAGQSYQEILSHYYQGITLEKFDR
;
A
#
# COMPACT_ATOMS: atom_id res chain seq x y z
N MET A 1 -16.41 -14.38 -50.47
CA MET A 1 -16.70 -13.93 -49.08
C MET A 1 -16.45 -15.09 -48.15
N ASP A 2 -15.18 -15.33 -47.86
CA ASP A 2 -14.76 -16.23 -46.78
C ASP A 2 -13.25 -16.14 -46.67
N CYS A 3 -12.80 -15.23 -45.77
CA CYS A 3 -11.41 -15.22 -45.34
C CYS A 3 -11.25 -14.27 -44.16
N LYS A 4 -11.57 -14.74 -42.96
CA LYS A 4 -11.17 -14.15 -41.66
C LYS A 4 -11.49 -15.13 -40.52
N LYS A 5 -10.82 -16.28 -40.52
CA LYS A 5 -10.61 -17.09 -39.31
C LYS A 5 -9.13 -17.44 -39.24
N HIS A 6 -8.30 -16.44 -38.93
CA HIS A 6 -6.93 -16.72 -38.55
C HIS A 6 -6.97 -17.10 -37.05
N ASN A 7 -6.61 -18.32 -36.79
CA ASN A 7 -6.58 -19.01 -35.52
C ASN A 7 -5.65 -18.29 -34.54
N LEU A 8 -6.14 -17.87 -33.40
CA LEU A 8 -5.34 -17.30 -32.29
C LEU A 8 -4.15 -18.22 -31.96
N ALA A 9 -4.34 -19.55 -32.07
CA ALA A 9 -3.28 -20.54 -31.90
C ALA A 9 -2.15 -20.41 -32.95
N ALA A 10 -2.49 -20.08 -34.20
CA ALA A 10 -1.50 -19.87 -35.23
C ALA A 10 -0.75 -18.54 -35.02
N PHE A 11 -1.44 -17.52 -34.56
CA PHE A 11 -0.82 -16.23 -34.26
C PHE A 11 0.07 -16.30 -33.01
N MET A 12 -0.36 -16.99 -31.96
CA MET A 12 0.47 -17.24 -30.75
C MET A 12 1.73 -18.05 -31.10
N LEU A 13 1.62 -19.03 -32.01
CA LEU A 13 2.77 -19.79 -32.53
C LEU A 13 3.72 -18.93 -33.36
N GLU A 14 3.20 -17.94 -34.09
CA GLU A 14 4.02 -17.06 -34.93
C GLU A 14 4.74 -15.99 -34.08
N THR A 15 4.09 -15.47 -33.05
CA THR A 15 4.69 -14.54 -32.06
C THR A 15 5.77 -15.24 -31.23
N MET A 16 5.57 -16.50 -30.86
CA MET A 16 6.58 -17.31 -30.16
C MET A 16 7.81 -17.64 -31.04
N ARG A 17 7.69 -17.65 -32.37
CA ARG A 17 8.83 -17.86 -33.28
C ARG A 17 9.69 -16.62 -33.49
N GLN A 18 9.19 -15.43 -33.18
CA GLN A 18 9.92 -14.17 -33.37
C GLN A 18 10.68 -13.68 -32.12
N SER A 19 10.46 -14.28 -30.95
CA SER A 19 11.26 -14.01 -29.76
C SER A 19 12.58 -14.76 -29.81
N ASN A 20 13.66 -14.02 -29.92
CA ASN A 20 15.05 -14.39 -30.16
C ASN A 20 15.62 -15.36 -29.10
N PRO A 21 16.33 -16.43 -29.46
CA PRO A 21 16.94 -17.37 -28.52
C PRO A 21 18.38 -16.97 -28.19
N PHE A 22 18.60 -16.10 -27.24
CA PHE A 22 19.90 -15.94 -26.59
C PHE A 22 19.74 -15.38 -25.17
N PHE A 23 19.69 -16.28 -24.19
CA PHE A 23 20.32 -16.09 -22.88
C PHE A 23 20.22 -17.40 -22.09
N PHE A 24 21.25 -18.24 -22.21
CA PHE A 24 21.52 -19.33 -21.27
C PHE A 24 22.40 -18.79 -20.14
N PHE A 25 21.90 -18.81 -18.90
CA PHE A 25 22.73 -18.84 -17.71
C PHE A 25 22.30 -19.99 -16.79
N PRO A 26 23.24 -20.72 -16.20
CA PRO A 26 22.94 -21.95 -15.46
C PRO A 26 22.38 -21.63 -14.07
N ILE A 27 21.25 -22.26 -13.76
CA ILE A 27 20.59 -22.24 -12.46
C ILE A 27 21.31 -23.21 -11.53
N PHE A 28 21.92 -22.70 -10.46
CA PHE A 28 22.27 -23.48 -9.28
C PHE A 28 21.03 -23.62 -8.39
N ILE A 29 20.61 -24.88 -8.21
CA ILE A 29 19.51 -25.26 -7.31
C ILE A 29 20.02 -25.18 -5.87
N PHE A 30 19.46 -24.29 -5.05
CA PHE A 30 19.48 -24.41 -3.59
C PHE A 30 18.03 -24.52 -3.11
N CYS A 31 17.66 -25.72 -2.65
CA CYS A 31 16.46 -25.95 -1.88
C CYS A 31 16.63 -25.32 -0.50
N ALA A 32 15.84 -24.31 -0.18
CA ALA A 32 15.55 -23.94 1.20
C ALA A 32 14.06 -23.66 1.33
N SER A 33 13.38 -24.52 2.07
CA SER A 33 12.01 -24.37 2.53
C SER A 33 11.94 -23.14 3.44
N PHE A 34 11.15 -22.13 3.08
CA PHE A 34 10.74 -21.10 4.04
C PHE A 34 9.23 -20.89 3.99
N ALA A 35 8.68 -20.98 5.19
CA ALA A 35 7.29 -20.74 5.53
C ALA A 35 6.92 -19.28 5.30
N PHE A 36 5.64 -19.04 5.07
CA PHE A 36 4.99 -17.74 5.00
C PHE A 36 5.47 -16.80 6.11
N ALA A 37 6.05 -15.68 5.71
CA ALA A 37 6.35 -14.58 6.60
C ALA A 37 5.91 -13.27 5.96
N ASP A 38 5.03 -12.62 6.67
CA ASP A 38 4.81 -11.21 6.88
C ASP A 38 5.12 -10.20 5.75
N ASP A 39 4.05 -9.53 5.28
CA ASP A 39 4.06 -8.25 4.57
C ASP A 39 4.73 -7.16 5.45
N ASP A 40 6.04 -7.18 5.55
CA ASP A 40 6.81 -6.06 6.06
C ASP A 40 7.02 -5.06 4.92
N PHE A 41 6.58 -3.83 5.14
CA PHE A 41 6.96 -2.65 4.38
C PHE A 41 8.45 -2.37 4.66
N ASP A 42 9.34 -3.11 4.03
CA ASP A 42 10.76 -2.83 4.09
C ASP A 42 11.13 -1.84 3.00
N LEU A 43 11.71 -0.72 3.43
CA LEU A 43 12.46 0.15 2.54
C LEU A 43 13.74 -0.60 2.11
N PRO A 44 14.22 -0.39 0.88
CA PRO A 44 15.52 -0.90 0.45
C PRO A 44 16.64 -0.50 1.42
N ASP A 45 17.60 -1.38 1.65
CA ASP A 45 18.72 -1.21 2.59
C ASP A 45 19.61 0.02 2.30
N ASP A 46 19.58 0.56 1.11
CA ASP A 46 20.30 1.74 0.66
C ASP A 46 19.88 3.04 1.36
N VAL A 47 18.65 3.11 1.90
CA VAL A 47 18.18 4.27 2.69
C VAL A 47 18.81 4.32 4.09
N GLN A 48 19.41 3.23 4.57
CA GLN A 48 20.08 3.20 5.87
C GLN A 48 21.51 3.78 5.85
N LYS A 49 22.08 4.06 4.67
CA LYS A 49 23.48 4.49 4.50
C LYS A 49 23.68 5.92 4.01
N ALA A 50 22.63 6.75 3.98
CA ALA A 50 22.80 8.16 3.63
C ALA A 50 23.56 8.87 4.75
N GLU A 51 24.88 8.99 4.61
CA GLU A 51 25.73 9.86 5.42
C GLU A 51 25.33 11.31 5.17
N VAL A 52 25.03 12.03 6.23
CA VAL A 52 24.77 13.47 6.22
C VAL A 52 26.06 14.20 5.84
N PRO A 53 26.09 15.06 4.80
CA PRO A 53 27.26 15.88 4.53
C PRO A 53 27.50 16.84 5.72
N ALA A 54 28.68 16.79 6.31
CA ALA A 54 29.11 17.67 7.37
C ALA A 54 29.39 19.07 6.81
N SER A 55 28.41 19.98 6.92
CA SER A 55 28.68 21.43 6.95
C SER A 55 27.47 22.20 7.49
N ALA A 56 27.40 22.40 8.79
CA ALA A 56 26.67 23.52 9.39
C ALA A 56 27.50 24.01 10.61
N GLU A 57 27.78 25.30 10.65
CA GLU A 57 28.60 26.00 11.62
C GLU A 57 28.11 25.78 13.07
N GLU A 58 29.09 25.66 13.97
CA GLU A 58 28.91 25.48 15.40
C GLU A 58 28.34 26.74 16.07
N VAL A 59 27.30 26.54 16.90
CA VAL A 59 26.88 27.49 17.95
C VAL A 59 27.25 26.88 19.28
N PRO A 60 27.95 27.60 20.21
CA PRO A 60 28.55 27.01 21.39
C PRO A 60 27.52 26.70 22.48
N GLU A 61 27.50 25.46 22.94
CA GLU A 61 26.79 25.03 24.14
C GLU A 61 27.69 25.08 25.39
N GLY A 62 27.16 25.65 26.47
CA GLY A 62 27.78 25.59 27.80
C GLY A 62 27.44 24.27 28.51
N PRO A 63 28.23 23.84 29.52
CA PRO A 63 28.26 22.48 30.01
C PRO A 63 27.17 22.18 31.02
N ILE A 64 26.47 21.02 30.87
CA ILE A 64 25.68 20.40 31.93
C ILE A 64 26.37 19.10 32.33
N ASN A 65 26.84 19.07 33.60
CA ASN A 65 27.49 17.93 34.25
C ASN A 65 26.49 16.80 34.58
N PHE A 66 26.83 15.56 34.20
CA PHE A 66 26.30 14.36 34.86
C PHE A 66 27.47 13.46 35.30
N ALA A 67 27.44 13.08 36.60
CA ALA A 67 28.40 12.20 37.24
C ALA A 67 28.18 10.73 36.88
N PRO A 68 29.22 9.88 36.94
CA PRO A 68 29.17 8.49 36.45
C PRO A 68 28.64 7.52 37.49
N ILE A 69 27.98 6.44 37.03
CA ILE A 69 27.66 5.26 37.85
C ILE A 69 28.55 4.13 37.39
N GLU A 70 29.23 3.51 38.36
CA GLU A 70 30.28 2.52 38.26
C GLU A 70 29.83 1.17 37.66
N GLU A 71 30.73 0.59 36.88
CA GLU A 71 30.71 -0.82 36.45
C GLU A 71 31.18 -1.73 37.57
N THR A 72 30.49 -2.87 37.76
CA THR A 72 31.06 -4.03 38.43
C THR A 72 30.96 -5.27 37.57
N THR A 73 32.12 -5.77 37.17
CA THR A 73 32.41 -7.03 36.52
C THR A 73 32.48 -8.17 37.54
N THR A 74 31.98 -9.39 37.18
CA THR A 74 32.63 -10.72 37.46
C THR A 74 31.86 -11.81 36.71
N SER A 75 32.46 -12.46 35.72
CA SER A 75 33.20 -13.73 35.57
C SER A 75 32.37 -15.04 35.66
N GLU A 76 32.43 -15.81 34.57
CA GLU A 76 32.08 -17.22 34.31
C GLU A 76 32.72 -18.26 35.30
N PRO A 77 32.47 -19.61 35.27
CA PRO A 77 32.12 -20.45 34.11
C PRO A 77 31.16 -21.67 34.39
N ALA A 78 30.84 -22.39 33.31
CA ALA A 78 30.09 -23.64 33.25
C ALA A 78 30.85 -24.88 33.83
N PRO A 79 30.19 -26.04 34.10
CA PRO A 79 30.28 -27.12 33.10
C PRO A 79 29.06 -28.07 32.96
N ALA A 80 29.20 -28.88 31.95
CA ALA A 80 28.35 -29.87 31.30
C ALA A 80 27.88 -31.08 32.15
N SER A 81 26.87 -31.77 31.64
CA SER A 81 26.72 -33.20 31.28
C SER A 81 25.45 -33.90 31.83
N ASN A 82 24.75 -34.53 30.98
CA ASN A 82 24.39 -35.95 30.80
C ASN A 82 22.93 -36.21 30.42
N ARG A 83 22.81 -36.82 29.27
CA ARG A 83 21.66 -37.66 28.84
C ARG A 83 21.62 -38.96 29.65
N PRO A 84 20.48 -39.68 29.76
CA PRO A 84 20.29 -40.75 28.82
C PRO A 84 18.85 -40.96 28.28
N GLU A 85 18.81 -41.66 27.16
CA GLU A 85 17.69 -42.24 26.44
C GLU A 85 16.85 -43.20 27.28
N ASN A 86 15.54 -43.34 26.98
CA ASN A 86 15.03 -44.69 26.69
C ASN A 86 13.66 -44.66 25.94
N VAL A 87 13.57 -45.55 25.01
CA VAL A 87 12.55 -46.05 24.11
C VAL A 87 11.39 -46.68 24.87
N ASN A 88 10.12 -46.49 24.41
CA ASN A 88 9.31 -47.65 24.07
C ASN A 88 8.04 -47.32 23.28
N SER A 89 7.87 -48.06 22.24
CA SER A 89 6.75 -48.21 21.29
C SER A 89 5.57 -49.00 21.87
N ARG A 90 4.34 -48.67 21.45
CA ARG A 90 3.22 -49.62 21.21
C ARG A 90 2.05 -48.94 20.49
N LYS A 91 1.88 -49.28 19.23
CA LYS A 91 0.90 -50.16 18.54
C LYS A 91 -0.58 -49.73 18.61
N ILE A 92 -1.00 -49.41 17.47
CA ILE A 92 -2.25 -49.43 16.65
C ILE A 92 -3.32 -50.45 17.05
N ALA A 93 -4.60 -50.05 16.98
CA ALA A 93 -5.67 -50.79 16.29
C ALA A 93 -7.02 -50.00 16.27
N PRO A 94 -8.01 -50.33 15.38
CA PRO A 94 -8.77 -49.35 14.62
C PRO A 94 -10.31 -49.37 14.90
N ALA A 95 -10.92 -48.38 14.33
CA ALA A 95 -12.28 -48.18 13.85
C ALA A 95 -13.43 -49.08 14.31
N THR A 96 -14.59 -48.46 14.67
CA THR A 96 -15.89 -48.92 14.26
C THR A 96 -16.85 -47.75 14.03
N SER A 97 -17.64 -47.92 12.99
CA SER A 97 -18.71 -47.08 12.46
C SER A 97 -20.00 -47.16 13.29
N ALA A 98 -20.76 -46.08 13.39
CA ALA A 98 -22.25 -46.15 13.53
C ALA A 98 -22.90 -44.84 13.10
N LYS A 99 -23.61 -44.92 12.02
CA LYS A 99 -24.98 -44.55 11.59
C LYS A 99 -25.63 -43.27 12.19
N SER A 100 -25.96 -42.44 11.22
CA SER A 100 -27.08 -41.51 11.04
C SER A 100 -28.21 -41.49 12.09
N ASP A 101 -28.55 -40.27 12.52
CA ASP A 101 -29.97 -39.95 12.68
C ASP A 101 -30.23 -38.47 12.30
N THR A 102 -31.29 -38.32 11.50
CA THR A 102 -31.79 -37.07 10.93
C THR A 102 -32.84 -36.48 11.83
N SER A 103 -32.74 -35.25 12.22
CA SER A 103 -33.90 -34.44 12.56
C SER A 103 -33.71 -32.97 12.20
N TYR A 104 -34.54 -32.57 11.28
CA TYR A 104 -34.80 -31.22 10.80
C TYR A 104 -35.30 -30.32 11.92
N LYS A 105 -34.68 -29.16 12.15
CA LYS A 105 -35.37 -27.99 12.72
C LYS A 105 -34.81 -26.69 12.15
N GLU A 106 -35.71 -26.03 11.49
CA GLU A 106 -35.87 -24.61 11.09
C GLU A 106 -34.66 -23.66 11.08
N LYS A 107 -34.37 -23.24 9.85
CA LYS A 107 -33.57 -22.06 9.49
C LYS A 107 -34.28 -20.78 9.95
N LYS A 108 -33.79 -20.10 10.96
CA LYS A 108 -33.96 -18.65 11.12
C LYS A 108 -33.09 -17.95 10.10
N LYS A 109 -33.72 -17.25 9.16
CA LYS A 109 -33.07 -16.33 8.19
C LYS A 109 -32.24 -15.29 8.95
N LEU A 110 -30.91 -15.37 8.81
CA LEU A 110 -30.01 -14.27 9.12
C LEU A 110 -30.05 -13.28 7.94
N THR A 111 -30.55 -12.10 8.19
CA THR A 111 -30.52 -10.96 7.28
C THR A 111 -29.06 -10.63 6.95
N PRO A 112 -28.70 -10.40 5.67
CA PRO A 112 -27.33 -10.00 5.32
C PRO A 112 -27.04 -8.62 5.90
N LEU A 113 -26.00 -8.51 6.71
CA LEU A 113 -25.44 -7.24 7.13
C LEU A 113 -24.91 -6.50 5.89
N ASN A 114 -25.56 -5.38 5.62
CA ASN A 114 -25.30 -4.46 4.53
C ASN A 114 -23.80 -4.13 4.38
N ASN A 115 -23.29 -4.35 3.19
CA ASN A 115 -21.94 -4.03 2.71
C ASN A 115 -21.80 -2.51 2.48
N ARG A 116 -22.15 -1.68 3.47
CA ARG A 116 -22.07 -0.22 3.40
C ARG A 116 -20.67 0.34 3.63
N SER A 117 -19.76 -0.43 4.20
CA SER A 117 -18.43 0.10 4.57
C SER A 117 -17.47 0.25 3.39
N ALA A 118 -17.48 -0.67 2.41
CA ALA A 118 -16.66 -0.51 1.20
C ALA A 118 -17.27 0.49 0.23
N LYS A 119 -18.60 0.54 0.15
CA LYS A 119 -19.32 1.50 -0.67
C LYS A 119 -19.21 2.93 -0.14
N ALA A 120 -19.15 3.14 1.20
CA ALA A 120 -18.98 4.45 1.80
C ALA A 120 -17.61 5.10 1.50
N ILE A 121 -16.57 4.30 1.24
CA ILE A 121 -15.27 4.82 0.79
C ILE A 121 -15.37 5.32 -0.66
N VAL A 122 -16.14 4.62 -1.50
CA VAL A 122 -16.38 5.02 -2.90
C VAL A 122 -17.42 6.14 -2.98
N ASP A 123 -18.48 6.10 -2.16
CA ASP A 123 -19.57 7.10 -2.18
C ASP A 123 -19.17 8.46 -1.57
N SER A 124 -18.08 8.56 -0.79
CA SER A 124 -17.51 9.87 -0.39
C SER A 124 -16.80 10.60 -1.54
N TYR A 125 -16.67 9.94 -2.68
CA TYR A 125 -16.12 10.48 -3.94
C TYR A 125 -17.21 10.61 -5.03
N LEU A 126 -18.49 10.82 -4.66
CA LEU A 126 -19.56 11.00 -5.64
C LEU A 126 -19.29 12.22 -6.55
N PRO A 127 -19.62 12.11 -7.84
CA PRO A 127 -19.30 13.13 -8.82
C PRO A 127 -20.06 14.42 -8.53
N VAL A 128 -19.34 15.52 -8.55
CA VAL A 128 -19.93 16.82 -8.88
C VAL A 128 -20.38 16.72 -10.34
N ALA A 129 -21.63 17.12 -10.62
CA ALA A 129 -22.22 17.04 -11.95
C ALA A 129 -21.24 17.54 -13.02
N ASP A 130 -21.21 16.83 -14.15
CA ASP A 130 -20.43 17.20 -15.33
C ASP A 130 -20.86 18.60 -15.83
N GLU A 131 -20.16 19.63 -15.37
CA GLU A 131 -20.16 20.90 -16.09
C GLU A 131 -19.25 20.74 -17.32
N PRO A 132 -19.67 21.25 -18.50
CA PRO A 132 -18.84 21.16 -19.69
C PRO A 132 -17.51 21.87 -19.42
N VAL A 133 -16.41 21.17 -19.65
CA VAL A 133 -15.06 21.72 -19.56
C VAL A 133 -14.92 22.76 -20.67
N THR A 134 -15.24 24.01 -20.35
CA THR A 134 -14.80 25.15 -21.15
C THR A 134 -13.29 25.27 -20.96
N ASP A 135 -12.56 25.58 -22.04
CA ASP A 135 -11.12 25.79 -22.05
C ASP A 135 -10.69 26.60 -20.83
N VAL A 136 -10.11 25.92 -19.83
CA VAL A 136 -9.57 26.59 -18.66
C VAL A 136 -8.25 27.21 -19.12
N PRO A 137 -8.09 28.54 -19.09
CA PRO A 137 -6.79 29.14 -19.34
C PRO A 137 -5.84 28.64 -18.25
N VAL A 138 -4.95 27.75 -18.60
CA VAL A 138 -3.82 27.38 -17.75
C VAL A 138 -2.91 28.60 -17.75
N THR A 139 -3.04 29.46 -16.74
CA THR A 139 -2.06 30.51 -16.48
C THR A 139 -0.82 29.82 -15.92
N ASP A 140 -0.05 29.23 -16.80
CA ASP A 140 1.28 28.74 -16.48
C ASP A 140 2.19 29.96 -16.28
N VAL A 141 2.47 30.27 -15.03
CA VAL A 141 3.73 30.92 -14.72
C VAL A 141 4.79 29.80 -14.89
N PRO A 142 5.67 29.86 -15.90
CA PRO A 142 6.67 28.85 -16.08
C PRO A 142 7.60 28.91 -14.88
N ALA A 143 7.46 27.97 -13.95
CA ALA A 143 8.53 27.73 -12.99
C ALA A 143 9.72 27.26 -13.84
N THR A 144 10.82 27.99 -13.81
CA THR A 144 12.09 27.55 -14.42
C THR A 144 12.60 26.41 -13.55
N PHE A 145 12.25 25.17 -13.92
CA PHE A 145 12.83 24.00 -13.29
C PHE A 145 14.24 23.78 -13.81
N LYS A 146 15.11 23.24 -12.97
CA LYS A 146 16.35 22.65 -13.40
C LYS A 146 16.00 21.38 -14.17
N GLU A 147 16.29 21.35 -15.47
CA GLU A 147 16.02 20.23 -16.35
C GLU A 147 17.19 19.24 -16.31
N HIS A 148 16.86 17.96 -16.26
CA HIS A 148 17.80 16.84 -16.27
C HIS A 148 17.32 15.79 -17.26
N LEU A 149 18.26 15.03 -17.84
CA LEU A 149 17.90 13.78 -18.49
C LEU A 149 17.56 12.74 -17.43
N ILE A 150 16.58 11.90 -17.74
CA ILE A 150 16.26 10.79 -16.86
C ILE A 150 17.47 9.84 -16.77
N PRO A 151 17.85 9.33 -15.58
CA PRO A 151 18.88 8.31 -15.45
C PRO A 151 18.57 7.08 -16.29
N GLU A 152 19.57 6.49 -16.95
CA GLU A 152 19.41 5.35 -17.88
C GLU A 152 18.66 4.16 -17.21
N GLU A 153 18.93 3.90 -15.95
CA GLU A 153 18.27 2.83 -15.19
C GLU A 153 16.77 3.07 -14.94
N LEU A 154 16.30 4.29 -15.12
CA LEU A 154 14.90 4.70 -15.00
C LEU A 154 14.24 4.97 -16.36
N ASP A 155 15.02 4.97 -17.46
CA ASP A 155 14.51 5.16 -18.82
C ASP A 155 13.95 3.86 -19.41
N ARG A 156 12.95 3.31 -18.74
CA ARG A 156 12.18 2.14 -19.11
C ARG A 156 10.75 2.25 -18.60
N PRO A 157 9.81 1.43 -19.12
CA PRO A 157 8.47 1.36 -18.55
C PRO A 157 8.51 0.92 -17.07
N LEU A 158 7.60 1.48 -16.25
CA LEU A 158 7.33 1.04 -14.89
C LEU A 158 6.63 -0.32 -14.93
N ARG A 159 7.08 -1.27 -14.13
CA ARG A 159 6.46 -2.59 -13.98
C ARG A 159 5.50 -2.58 -12.79
N VAL A 160 4.23 -2.76 -13.05
CA VAL A 160 3.16 -2.71 -12.03
C VAL A 160 2.55 -4.10 -11.86
N GLY A 161 2.63 -4.68 -10.67
CA GLY A 161 1.93 -5.92 -10.33
C GLY A 161 0.43 -5.67 -10.19
N ILE A 162 -0.33 -5.80 -11.29
CA ILE A 162 -1.78 -5.50 -11.32
C ILE A 162 -2.63 -6.62 -10.72
N TYR A 163 -2.19 -7.87 -10.84
CA TYR A 163 -2.73 -9.03 -10.14
C TYR A 163 -1.57 -9.90 -9.67
N THR A 164 -1.59 -10.33 -8.43
CA THR A 164 -0.54 -11.19 -7.86
C THR A 164 -1.14 -12.34 -7.07
N GLY A 165 -0.62 -13.56 -7.32
CA GLY A 165 -1.00 -14.76 -6.58
C GLY A 165 -2.44 -15.22 -6.80
N VAL A 166 -3.05 -14.96 -7.96
CA VAL A 166 -4.41 -15.35 -8.30
C VAL A 166 -4.47 -16.71 -9.00
N LYS A 167 -5.66 -17.32 -9.10
CA LYS A 167 -5.84 -18.64 -9.72
C LYS A 167 -6.23 -18.58 -11.19
N GLU A 168 -6.86 -17.49 -11.60
CA GLU A 168 -7.44 -17.35 -12.93
C GLU A 168 -7.53 -15.86 -13.26
N LEU A 169 -7.30 -15.51 -14.53
CA LEU A 169 -7.51 -14.19 -15.09
C LEU A 169 -8.16 -14.31 -16.47
N TYR A 170 -8.73 -13.22 -16.91
CA TYR A 170 -9.29 -13.06 -18.25
C TYR A 170 -8.65 -11.84 -18.90
N LEU A 171 -8.19 -12.02 -20.16
CA LEU A 171 -7.64 -10.97 -21.00
C LEU A 171 -8.55 -10.78 -22.21
N LYS A 172 -8.83 -9.54 -22.61
CA LYS A 172 -9.40 -9.26 -23.91
C LYS A 172 -8.29 -8.85 -24.87
N TYR A 173 -8.07 -9.64 -25.91
CA TYR A 173 -7.02 -9.44 -26.89
C TYR A 173 -7.54 -9.71 -28.30
N GLN A 174 -7.34 -8.76 -29.23
CA GLN A 174 -7.81 -8.83 -30.63
C GLN A 174 -9.29 -9.26 -30.79
N GLY A 175 -10.14 -8.75 -29.90
CA GLY A 175 -11.58 -9.05 -29.92
C GLY A 175 -11.99 -10.34 -29.21
N GLU A 176 -11.05 -11.21 -28.89
CA GLU A 176 -11.29 -12.47 -28.21
C GLU A 176 -11.14 -12.36 -26.69
N THR A 177 -11.75 -13.29 -25.97
CA THR A 177 -11.58 -13.44 -24.52
C THR A 177 -10.69 -14.63 -24.24
N VAL A 178 -9.47 -14.36 -23.78
CA VAL A 178 -8.47 -15.37 -23.39
C VAL A 178 -8.62 -15.64 -21.90
N ARG A 179 -8.83 -16.89 -21.53
CA ARG A 179 -8.74 -17.36 -20.15
C ARG A 179 -7.30 -17.72 -19.84
N VAL A 180 -6.78 -17.22 -18.73
CA VAL A 180 -5.39 -17.41 -18.31
C VAL A 180 -5.37 -18.17 -17.00
N THR A 181 -4.67 -19.30 -16.94
CA THR A 181 -4.58 -20.17 -15.75
C THR A 181 -3.15 -20.68 -15.54
N PRO A 182 -2.74 -20.97 -14.29
CA PRO A 182 -1.48 -21.67 -14.05
C PRO A 182 -1.62 -23.15 -14.43
N HIS A 183 -0.60 -23.73 -15.05
CA HIS A 183 -0.55 -25.14 -15.40
C HIS A 183 0.87 -25.70 -15.19
N GLY A 184 1.06 -26.56 -14.18
CA GLY A 184 2.41 -26.98 -13.81
C GLY A 184 3.27 -25.81 -13.37
N ASN A 185 4.36 -25.57 -14.09
CA ASN A 185 5.22 -24.39 -13.95
C ASN A 185 4.99 -23.33 -15.07
N MET A 186 4.00 -23.55 -15.92
CA MET A 186 3.68 -22.73 -17.08
C MET A 186 2.38 -21.94 -16.86
N VAL A 187 2.10 -21.03 -17.77
CA VAL A 187 0.82 -20.31 -17.93
C VAL A 187 0.12 -20.91 -19.12
N ARG A 188 -1.17 -21.25 -18.94
CA ARG A 188 -2.04 -21.72 -20.01
C ARG A 188 -2.98 -20.60 -20.43
N PHE A 189 -3.08 -20.38 -21.74
CA PHE A 189 -3.96 -19.43 -22.40
C PHE A 189 -5.00 -20.20 -23.21
N GLU A 190 -6.27 -19.97 -22.97
CA GLU A 190 -7.39 -20.68 -23.59
C GLU A 190 -8.35 -19.68 -24.26
N ALA A 191 -8.61 -19.84 -25.56
CA ALA A 191 -9.58 -19.07 -26.33
C ALA A 191 -10.23 -19.95 -27.40
N ASP A 192 -11.54 -19.86 -27.58
CA ASP A 192 -12.33 -20.53 -28.61
C ASP A 192 -12.02 -22.03 -28.79
N GLY A 193 -11.82 -22.75 -27.66
CA GLY A 193 -11.52 -24.18 -27.64
C GLY A 193 -10.08 -24.56 -27.92
N ASN A 194 -9.21 -23.59 -28.23
CA ASN A 194 -7.76 -23.78 -28.40
C ASN A 194 -7.03 -23.42 -27.10
N SER A 195 -5.85 -24.02 -26.87
CA SER A 195 -4.99 -23.68 -25.76
C SER A 195 -3.52 -23.67 -26.15
N THR A 196 -2.76 -22.75 -25.55
CA THR A 196 -1.30 -22.68 -25.64
C THR A 196 -0.71 -22.54 -24.24
N GLU A 197 0.55 -22.87 -24.06
CA GLU A 197 1.26 -22.79 -22.79
C GLU A 197 2.62 -22.14 -22.97
N ASP A 198 3.02 -21.30 -22.01
CA ASP A 198 4.34 -20.68 -21.98
C ASP A 198 4.81 -20.53 -20.52
N ILE A 199 6.10 -20.36 -20.28
CA ILE A 199 6.67 -20.06 -18.96
C ILE A 199 6.24 -18.66 -18.50
N ALA A 200 6.31 -17.70 -19.44
CA ALA A 200 5.78 -16.34 -19.30
C ALA A 200 5.47 -15.81 -20.71
N HIS A 201 4.39 -15.05 -20.83
CA HIS A 201 4.01 -14.45 -22.10
C HIS A 201 3.56 -13.01 -21.92
N GLU A 202 4.04 -12.13 -22.80
CA GLU A 202 3.73 -10.71 -22.80
C GLU A 202 2.84 -10.34 -23.97
N PHE A 203 1.72 -9.68 -23.68
CA PHE A 203 0.80 -9.13 -24.65
C PHE A 203 1.00 -7.63 -24.74
N ASN A 204 1.17 -7.11 -25.94
CA ASN A 204 1.31 -5.68 -26.21
C ASN A 204 -0.03 -5.07 -26.59
N SER A 205 -0.32 -3.85 -26.11
CA SER A 205 -1.41 -3.07 -26.67
C SER A 205 -1.05 -2.62 -28.10
N GLU A 206 -2.08 -2.47 -28.95
CA GLU A 206 -1.89 -1.79 -30.23
C GLU A 206 -1.57 -0.31 -29.99
N ASP A 207 -0.97 0.36 -30.97
CA ASP A 207 -0.55 1.77 -30.90
C ASP A 207 -1.65 2.67 -30.33
N GLY A 208 -1.37 3.31 -29.20
CA GLY A 208 -2.31 4.16 -28.47
C GLY A 208 -3.50 3.45 -27.83
N GLY A 209 -3.54 2.12 -27.87
CA GLY A 209 -4.57 1.28 -27.27
C GLY A 209 -4.26 0.84 -25.85
N CYS A 210 -5.05 -0.10 -25.37
CA CYS A 210 -4.88 -0.72 -24.05
C CYS A 210 -5.40 -2.15 -24.00
N LEU A 211 -4.95 -2.90 -23.02
CA LEU A 211 -5.36 -4.27 -22.75
C LEU A 211 -6.37 -4.31 -21.60
N ALA A 212 -7.46 -5.07 -21.73
CA ALA A 212 -8.40 -5.29 -20.66
C ALA A 212 -8.08 -6.61 -19.96
N VAL A 213 -7.82 -6.55 -18.65
CA VAL A 213 -7.59 -7.72 -17.77
C VAL A 213 -8.48 -7.66 -16.56
N ALA A 214 -9.04 -8.81 -16.17
CA ALA A 214 -9.90 -8.91 -14.99
C ALA A 214 -9.81 -10.30 -14.34
N ALA A 215 -10.14 -10.37 -13.05
CA ALA A 215 -10.25 -11.62 -12.32
C ALA A 215 -11.53 -12.40 -12.63
N ASP A 216 -12.51 -11.80 -13.31
CA ASP A 216 -13.74 -12.43 -13.78
C ASP A 216 -14.23 -11.84 -15.11
N LYS A 217 -14.96 -12.65 -15.89
CA LYS A 217 -15.47 -12.24 -17.20
C LYS A 217 -16.42 -11.04 -17.17
N LYS A 218 -17.15 -10.81 -16.08
CA LYS A 218 -18.14 -9.73 -15.99
C LYS A 218 -17.47 -8.38 -15.81
N SER A 219 -16.30 -8.38 -15.21
CA SER A 219 -15.47 -7.18 -15.00
C SER A 219 -14.52 -6.91 -16.17
N LEU A 220 -14.39 -7.84 -17.11
CA LEU A 220 -13.53 -7.68 -18.28
C LEU A 220 -14.01 -6.52 -19.15
N GLY A 221 -13.09 -5.62 -19.49
CA GLY A 221 -13.36 -4.42 -20.30
C GLY A 221 -13.72 -3.16 -19.49
N LYS A 222 -13.78 -3.25 -18.14
CA LYS A 222 -13.87 -2.06 -17.29
C LYS A 222 -12.53 -1.36 -17.14
N ALA A 223 -11.47 -2.13 -16.88
CA ALA A 223 -10.11 -1.61 -16.80
C ALA A 223 -9.41 -1.69 -18.17
N CYS A 224 -8.62 -0.68 -18.48
CA CYS A 224 -7.89 -0.51 -19.73
C CYS A 224 -6.45 -0.15 -19.37
N TYR A 225 -5.52 -1.09 -19.58
CA TYR A 225 -4.11 -0.97 -19.21
C TYR A 225 -3.27 -0.65 -20.45
N PRO A 226 -2.69 0.56 -20.57
CA PRO A 226 -1.78 0.89 -21.67
C PRO A 226 -0.44 0.14 -21.55
N GLY A 227 0.33 0.10 -22.62
CA GLY A 227 1.60 -0.61 -22.70
C GLY A 227 1.43 -2.10 -22.88
N SER A 228 2.17 -2.93 -22.13
CA SER A 228 2.11 -4.38 -22.23
C SER A 228 1.70 -5.05 -20.92
N ILE A 229 1.25 -6.31 -21.00
CA ILE A 229 0.93 -7.13 -19.82
C ILE A 229 1.62 -8.48 -19.96
N MET A 230 2.50 -8.78 -19.01
CA MET A 230 3.14 -10.07 -18.87
C MET A 230 2.35 -10.94 -17.88
N PHE A 231 2.04 -12.17 -18.29
CA PHE A 231 1.53 -13.21 -17.41
C PHE A 231 2.62 -14.21 -17.09
N ARG A 232 2.75 -14.57 -15.82
CA ARG A 232 3.68 -15.62 -15.38
C ARG A 232 3.08 -16.46 -14.28
N ASN A 233 3.61 -17.66 -14.11
CA ASN A 233 3.24 -18.57 -13.03
C ASN A 233 4.27 -18.47 -11.90
N THR A 234 3.81 -18.09 -10.71
CA THR A 234 4.62 -18.03 -9.50
C THR A 234 4.06 -19.03 -8.48
N ASN A 235 4.73 -20.19 -8.34
CA ASN A 235 4.34 -21.24 -7.40
C ASN A 235 2.89 -21.74 -7.55
N GLY A 236 2.44 -21.99 -8.78
CA GLY A 236 1.09 -22.48 -9.07
C GLY A 236 -0.01 -21.40 -8.99
N LYS A 237 0.37 -20.15 -9.04
CA LYS A 237 -0.51 -18.99 -9.09
C LYS A 237 -0.06 -18.01 -10.17
N LEU A 238 -0.98 -17.19 -10.65
CA LEU A 238 -0.70 -16.19 -11.67
C LEU A 238 -0.32 -14.85 -11.07
N ASP A 239 0.67 -14.22 -11.67
CA ASP A 239 0.89 -12.79 -11.61
C ASP A 239 0.63 -12.20 -13.00
N ALA A 240 -0.01 -11.03 -13.04
CA ALA A 240 -0.09 -10.18 -14.22
C ALA A 240 0.62 -8.86 -13.92
N ILE A 241 1.60 -8.54 -14.75
CA ILE A 241 2.49 -7.38 -14.58
C ILE A 241 2.28 -6.46 -15.78
N ASN A 242 1.84 -5.24 -15.54
CA ASN A 242 1.70 -4.22 -16.57
C ASN A 242 3.00 -3.40 -16.68
N SER A 243 3.63 -3.42 -17.85
CA SER A 243 4.74 -2.54 -18.21
C SER A 243 4.18 -1.31 -18.89
N VAL A 244 4.29 -0.14 -18.25
CA VAL A 244 3.58 1.08 -18.64
C VAL A 244 4.46 2.31 -18.52
N ASP A 245 4.30 3.28 -19.43
CA ASP A 245 4.92 4.60 -19.26
C ASP A 245 4.46 5.26 -17.96
N VAL A 246 5.36 5.99 -17.27
CA VAL A 246 5.05 6.59 -15.96
C VAL A 246 3.92 7.61 -16.07
N GLU A 247 3.86 8.40 -17.16
CA GLU A 247 2.79 9.39 -17.33
C GLU A 247 1.43 8.72 -17.57
N ASP A 248 1.37 7.63 -18.34
CA ASP A 248 0.16 6.82 -18.51
C ASP A 248 -0.26 6.12 -17.21
N TYR A 249 0.72 5.62 -16.43
CA TYR A 249 0.46 5.07 -15.10
C TYR A 249 -0.21 6.10 -14.19
N LEU A 250 0.27 7.35 -14.17
CA LEU A 250 -0.29 8.42 -13.34
C LEU A 250 -1.74 8.76 -13.72
N ARG A 251 -2.11 8.71 -14.99
CA ARG A 251 -3.50 8.88 -15.44
C ARG A 251 -4.43 7.86 -14.80
N GLY A 252 -3.92 6.63 -14.54
CA GLY A 252 -4.64 5.57 -13.85
C GLY A 252 -4.56 5.62 -12.32
N VAL A 253 -3.63 6.38 -11.73
CA VAL A 253 -3.43 6.50 -10.28
C VAL A 253 -4.21 7.67 -9.69
N ILE A 254 -4.08 8.86 -10.28
CA ILE A 254 -4.60 10.11 -9.69
C ILE A 254 -6.10 10.06 -9.39
N PRO A 255 -6.98 9.56 -10.29
CA PRO A 255 -8.42 9.51 -9.99
C PRO A 255 -8.77 8.63 -8.80
N TYR A 256 -7.97 7.59 -8.51
CA TYR A 256 -8.20 6.69 -7.38
C TYR A 256 -7.59 7.18 -6.08
N GLU A 257 -6.50 7.94 -6.15
CA GLU A 257 -5.80 8.44 -4.96
C GLU A 257 -6.45 9.70 -4.40
N ILE A 258 -6.69 10.71 -5.21
CA ILE A 258 -7.23 12.00 -4.73
C ILE A 258 -8.68 12.26 -5.17
N GLY A 259 -9.22 11.41 -6.05
CA GLY A 259 -10.57 11.49 -6.59
C GLY A 259 -10.69 12.43 -7.80
N LYS A 260 -11.91 12.45 -8.38
CA LYS A 260 -12.26 13.35 -9.47
C LYS A 260 -12.64 14.70 -8.87
N LEU A 261 -11.92 15.74 -9.21
CA LEU A 261 -12.08 17.08 -8.64
C LEU A 261 -12.65 18.05 -9.70
N ALA A 262 -13.24 19.16 -9.26
CA ALA A 262 -13.58 20.28 -10.12
C ALA A 262 -12.33 21.03 -10.60
N SER A 263 -12.44 21.75 -11.73
CA SER A 263 -11.32 22.51 -12.32
C SER A 263 -10.70 23.54 -11.37
N SER A 264 -11.49 24.12 -10.45
CA SER A 264 -10.99 25.00 -9.39
C SER A 264 -9.99 24.35 -8.43
N ARG A 265 -9.83 23.04 -8.50
CA ARG A 265 -8.88 22.27 -7.66
C ARG A 265 -7.80 21.57 -8.50
N ILE A 266 -7.51 22.06 -9.72
CA ILE A 266 -6.51 21.45 -10.60
C ILE A 266 -5.12 21.39 -9.96
N GLU A 267 -4.76 22.38 -9.12
CA GLU A 267 -3.48 22.39 -8.39
C GLU A 267 -3.36 21.21 -7.42
N ALA A 268 -4.48 20.70 -6.91
CA ALA A 268 -4.48 19.48 -6.10
C ALA A 268 -4.13 18.24 -6.95
N LEU A 269 -4.66 18.15 -8.17
CA LEU A 269 -4.33 17.07 -9.10
C LEU A 269 -2.87 17.14 -9.54
N LYS A 270 -2.35 18.36 -9.81
CA LYS A 270 -0.93 18.59 -10.13
C LYS A 270 -0.03 18.16 -8.98
N ALA A 271 -0.35 18.56 -7.73
CA ALA A 271 0.42 18.14 -6.54
C ALA A 271 0.43 16.62 -6.36
N GLN A 272 -0.72 15.96 -6.56
CA GLN A 272 -0.81 14.50 -6.50
C GLN A 272 -0.01 13.84 -7.62
N ALA A 273 -0.02 14.39 -8.85
CA ALA A 273 0.75 13.88 -9.98
C ALA A 273 2.25 13.90 -9.70
N VAL A 274 2.77 15.03 -9.21
CA VAL A 274 4.19 15.16 -8.83
C VAL A 274 4.56 14.20 -7.70
N ALA A 275 3.72 14.09 -6.65
CA ALA A 275 3.97 13.18 -5.54
C ALA A 275 3.96 11.72 -6.00
N ALA A 276 2.98 11.32 -6.80
CA ALA A 276 2.85 9.95 -7.29
C ALA A 276 3.99 9.58 -8.26
N ARG A 277 4.42 10.50 -9.13
CA ARG A 277 5.56 10.32 -10.03
C ARG A 277 6.85 10.12 -9.26
N THR A 278 7.11 10.98 -8.28
CA THR A 278 8.28 10.89 -7.42
C THR A 278 8.31 9.56 -6.65
N TYR A 279 7.17 9.14 -6.11
CA TYR A 279 7.03 7.85 -5.46
C TYR A 279 7.36 6.70 -6.41
N ALA A 280 6.80 6.71 -7.63
CA ALA A 280 7.04 5.67 -8.62
C ALA A 280 8.54 5.56 -8.96
N TYR A 281 9.21 6.68 -9.30
CA TYR A 281 10.64 6.67 -9.62
C TYR A 281 11.50 6.20 -8.44
N LYS A 282 11.18 6.61 -7.20
CA LYS A 282 11.91 6.13 -6.00
C LYS A 282 11.79 4.63 -5.78
N HIS A 283 10.74 3.99 -6.33
CA HIS A 283 10.48 2.57 -6.16
C HIS A 283 10.85 1.71 -7.40
N PHE A 284 11.44 2.30 -8.44
CA PHE A 284 12.02 1.51 -9.52
C PHE A 284 13.03 0.50 -8.93
N ASN A 285 13.01 -0.74 -9.40
CA ASN A 285 13.86 -1.85 -8.97
C ASN A 285 13.75 -2.25 -7.48
N SER A 286 12.89 -1.58 -6.68
CA SER A 286 12.78 -1.85 -5.24
C SER A 286 12.26 -3.27 -4.92
N ARG A 287 11.62 -3.93 -5.89
CA ARG A 287 11.06 -5.29 -5.76
C ARG A 287 11.52 -6.21 -6.89
N GLU A 288 12.77 -6.14 -7.26
CA GLU A 288 13.35 -6.95 -8.32
C GLU A 288 13.18 -8.47 -8.06
N SER A 289 13.24 -8.89 -6.79
CA SER A 289 13.02 -10.28 -6.38
C SER A 289 11.63 -10.83 -6.73
N VAL A 290 10.61 -9.97 -6.86
CA VAL A 290 9.27 -10.34 -7.32
C VAL A 290 8.98 -9.89 -8.75
N GLY A 291 9.96 -9.30 -9.44
CA GLY A 291 9.95 -9.01 -10.87
C GLY A 291 9.06 -7.86 -11.33
N PHE A 292 8.65 -6.97 -10.42
CA PHE A 292 7.96 -5.71 -10.72
C PHE A 292 8.40 -4.62 -9.74
N ASP A 293 8.02 -3.37 -9.98
CA ASP A 293 8.49 -2.22 -9.22
C ASP A 293 7.50 -1.80 -8.13
N VAL A 294 6.19 -1.81 -8.42
CA VAL A 294 5.13 -1.37 -7.51
C VAL A 294 3.90 -2.29 -7.59
N TYR A 295 3.15 -2.38 -6.50
CA TYR A 295 1.82 -2.99 -6.48
C TYR A 295 0.75 -2.00 -6.93
N ALA A 296 -0.32 -2.51 -7.55
CA ALA A 296 -1.47 -1.72 -8.00
C ALA A 296 -2.53 -1.50 -6.91
N ASP A 297 -2.18 -1.63 -5.64
CA ASP A 297 -3.09 -1.54 -4.50
C ASP A 297 -2.54 -0.65 -3.38
N THR A 298 -3.16 -0.69 -2.20
CA THR A 298 -2.79 0.15 -1.04
C THR A 298 -1.44 -0.16 -0.42
N LYS A 299 -0.70 -1.15 -0.94
CA LYS A 299 0.71 -1.39 -0.55
C LYS A 299 1.62 -0.33 -1.14
N ASP A 300 1.28 0.18 -2.32
CA ASP A 300 1.98 1.28 -3.00
C ASP A 300 0.97 2.36 -3.45
N GLN A 301 0.42 2.28 -4.66
CA GLN A 301 -0.50 3.26 -5.24
C GLN A 301 -1.65 2.54 -5.93
N VAL A 302 -2.88 2.99 -5.68
CA VAL A 302 -4.07 2.36 -6.30
C VAL A 302 -4.09 2.67 -7.79
N TYR A 303 -3.84 1.65 -8.61
CA TYR A 303 -3.81 1.72 -10.06
C TYR A 303 -4.78 0.71 -10.69
N LYS A 304 -5.67 1.17 -11.56
CA LYS A 304 -6.65 0.30 -12.25
C LYS A 304 -6.71 0.59 -13.75
N GLY A 305 -5.58 0.90 -14.36
CA GLY A 305 -5.56 1.35 -15.74
C GLY A 305 -6.29 2.68 -15.91
N LEU A 306 -6.73 2.99 -17.11
CA LEU A 306 -7.33 4.28 -17.48
C LEU A 306 -8.85 4.37 -17.24
N GLU A 307 -9.48 3.40 -16.53
CA GLU A 307 -10.94 3.35 -16.33
C GLU A 307 -11.54 4.65 -15.76
N SER A 308 -10.81 5.32 -14.87
CA SER A 308 -11.28 6.54 -14.20
C SER A 308 -10.56 7.80 -14.64
N ALA A 309 -9.69 7.73 -15.64
CA ALA A 309 -9.03 8.90 -16.22
C ALA A 309 -10.07 9.89 -16.77
N THR A 310 -9.80 11.17 -16.60
CA THR A 310 -10.66 12.27 -17.09
C THR A 310 -9.81 13.32 -17.80
N PRO A 311 -10.37 14.14 -18.69
CA PRO A 311 -9.63 15.22 -19.32
C PRO A 311 -8.90 16.14 -18.32
N LEU A 312 -9.50 16.36 -17.14
CA LEU A 312 -8.89 17.22 -16.11
C LEU A 312 -7.72 16.52 -15.40
N THR A 313 -7.81 15.23 -15.08
CA THR A 313 -6.70 14.46 -14.52
C THR A 313 -5.56 14.33 -15.52
N ASP A 314 -5.87 14.10 -16.79
CA ASP A 314 -4.89 14.03 -17.87
C ASP A 314 -4.19 15.38 -18.10
N ALA A 315 -4.94 16.50 -18.04
CA ALA A 315 -4.37 17.84 -18.11
C ALA A 315 -3.40 18.13 -16.95
N ALA A 316 -3.73 17.68 -15.73
CA ALA A 316 -2.85 17.85 -14.57
C ALA A 316 -1.55 17.03 -14.69
N VAL A 317 -1.62 15.78 -15.17
CA VAL A 317 -0.45 14.94 -15.47
C VAL A 317 0.41 15.62 -16.51
N LYS A 318 -0.17 16.02 -17.64
CA LYS A 318 0.52 16.69 -18.75
C LYS A 318 1.20 17.99 -18.32
N ALA A 319 0.50 18.83 -17.52
CA ALA A 319 1.04 20.11 -17.06
C ALA A 319 2.21 19.97 -16.07
N THR A 320 2.38 18.79 -15.48
CA THR A 320 3.49 18.46 -14.56
C THR A 320 4.40 17.36 -15.10
N ALA A 321 4.36 17.07 -16.41
CA ALA A 321 5.14 15.99 -17.00
C ALA A 321 6.62 16.12 -16.64
N GLY A 322 7.23 15.02 -16.19
CA GLY A 322 8.61 14.94 -15.76
C GLY A 322 8.94 15.64 -14.43
N VAL A 323 8.01 16.42 -13.83
CA VAL A 323 8.29 17.13 -12.56
C VAL A 323 8.28 16.16 -11.38
N VAL A 324 9.36 16.19 -10.59
CA VAL A 324 9.59 15.35 -9.40
C VAL A 324 10.11 16.16 -8.23
N MET A 325 10.11 15.55 -7.05
CA MET A 325 10.68 16.11 -5.83
C MET A 325 11.99 15.41 -5.48
N THR A 326 13.04 16.20 -5.26
CA THR A 326 14.34 15.71 -4.78
C THR A 326 14.71 16.36 -3.45
N TYR A 327 15.60 15.71 -2.72
CA TYR A 327 16.28 16.25 -1.56
C TYR A 327 17.75 15.86 -1.63
N GLY A 328 18.64 16.86 -1.68
CA GLY A 328 20.07 16.64 -1.91
C GLY A 328 20.40 15.97 -3.25
N GLY A 329 19.55 16.14 -4.27
CA GLY A 329 19.70 15.54 -5.61
C GLY A 329 19.08 14.15 -5.77
N GLU A 330 18.59 13.54 -4.68
CA GLU A 330 17.96 12.22 -4.69
C GLU A 330 16.43 12.30 -4.67
N PHE A 331 15.74 11.40 -5.38
CA PHE A 331 14.27 11.30 -5.29
C PHE A 331 13.85 11.03 -3.85
N ILE A 332 12.88 11.81 -3.35
CA ILE A 332 12.31 11.59 -2.01
C ILE A 332 11.35 10.38 -2.01
N ILE A 333 11.09 9.83 -0.83
CA ILE A 333 9.98 8.92 -0.63
C ILE A 333 8.74 9.76 -0.38
N ALA A 334 7.96 10.00 -1.44
CA ALA A 334 6.84 10.92 -1.44
C ALA A 334 5.57 10.26 -0.86
N TYR A 335 5.58 9.88 0.43
CA TYR A 335 4.40 9.34 1.10
C TYR A 335 3.25 10.33 1.13
N TYR A 336 2.03 9.84 0.96
CA TYR A 336 0.80 10.62 1.13
C TYR A 336 -0.31 9.78 1.78
N HIS A 337 -1.31 10.44 2.32
CA HIS A 337 -2.40 9.81 3.05
C HIS A 337 -3.67 10.66 2.92
N SER A 338 -4.83 10.05 3.21
CA SER A 338 -6.11 10.73 3.03
C SER A 338 -6.29 11.97 3.93
N THR A 339 -6.20 11.80 5.26
CA THR A 339 -6.60 12.86 6.22
C THR A 339 -5.64 12.90 7.40
N CYS A 340 -4.92 14.02 7.59
CA CYS A 340 -3.95 14.17 8.67
C CYS A 340 -4.59 14.45 10.05
N GLY A 341 -5.79 15.03 10.09
CA GLY A 341 -6.42 15.49 11.34
C GLY A 341 -5.87 16.83 11.87
N GLY A 342 -5.20 17.61 11.00
CA GLY A 342 -4.66 18.95 11.34
C GLY A 342 -3.18 18.98 11.68
N VAL A 343 -2.47 17.83 11.60
CA VAL A 343 -1.01 17.72 11.75
C VAL A 343 -0.52 16.44 11.08
N THR A 344 0.55 16.52 10.31
CA THR A 344 1.18 15.35 9.71
C THR A 344 2.08 14.62 10.72
N GLU A 345 2.63 13.47 10.34
CA GLU A 345 3.50 12.65 11.18
C GLU A 345 4.83 12.39 10.49
N THR A 346 5.82 11.97 11.25
CA THR A 346 7.12 11.48 10.77
C THR A 346 7.13 9.96 10.63
N LEU A 347 8.25 9.39 10.20
CA LEU A 347 8.43 7.93 10.11
C LEU A 347 8.41 7.23 11.47
N ALA A 348 8.44 7.98 12.59
CA ALA A 348 8.27 7.44 13.93
C ALA A 348 6.94 6.67 14.09
N THR A 349 5.91 6.95 13.27
CA THR A 349 4.67 6.15 13.22
C THR A 349 4.91 4.68 12.84
N TRP A 350 6.03 4.36 12.21
CA TRP A 350 6.47 3.00 11.87
C TRP A 350 7.71 2.56 12.63
N ASN A 351 8.10 3.32 13.68
CA ASN A 351 9.31 3.08 14.47
C ASN A 351 10.59 3.06 13.60
N ARG A 352 10.67 4.02 12.65
CA ARG A 352 11.80 4.21 11.73
C ARG A 352 12.45 5.56 11.98
N ALA A 353 13.71 5.69 11.59
CA ALA A 353 14.44 6.96 11.64
C ALA A 353 13.76 8.02 10.79
N ASP A 354 13.74 9.26 11.28
CA ASP A 354 13.13 10.38 10.57
C ASP A 354 13.97 10.78 9.33
N LEU A 355 13.25 11.15 8.27
CA LEU A 355 13.86 11.75 7.08
C LEU A 355 13.70 13.27 7.12
N PRO A 356 14.72 14.02 6.65
CA PRO A 356 14.73 15.48 6.80
C PRO A 356 13.57 16.20 6.09
N TYR A 357 13.00 15.59 5.07
CA TYR A 357 11.89 16.11 4.28
C TYR A 357 10.50 15.58 4.71
N LEU A 358 10.41 14.58 5.62
CA LEU A 358 9.17 14.01 6.14
C LEU A 358 8.95 14.41 7.60
N LYS A 359 8.69 15.69 7.84
CA LYS A 359 8.49 16.25 9.19
C LYS A 359 7.01 16.27 9.56
N SER A 360 6.75 16.28 10.88
CA SER A 360 5.42 16.57 11.40
C SER A 360 5.17 18.08 11.27
N VAL A 361 4.25 18.45 10.37
CA VAL A 361 3.90 19.86 10.12
C VAL A 361 2.46 20.15 10.52
N PRO A 362 2.18 21.32 11.15
CA PRO A 362 0.81 21.76 11.38
C PRO A 362 0.09 21.98 10.04
N ASP A 363 -1.07 21.34 9.87
CA ASP A 363 -1.90 21.46 8.66
C ASP A 363 -3.22 22.15 8.99
N LYS A 364 -3.11 23.44 9.38
CA LYS A 364 -4.23 24.27 9.83
C LYS A 364 -4.29 25.60 9.08
N ARG A 365 -5.52 26.07 8.87
CA ARG A 365 -5.82 27.42 8.38
C ARG A 365 -5.47 28.48 9.44
N PRO A 366 -5.35 29.75 9.10
CA PRO A 366 -5.12 30.84 10.06
C PRO A 366 -6.17 30.91 11.18
N ASN A 367 -7.40 30.47 10.94
CA ASN A 367 -8.47 30.39 11.92
C ASN A 367 -8.39 29.16 12.84
N GLY A 368 -7.30 28.38 12.76
CA GLY A 368 -7.05 27.19 13.59
C GLY A 368 -7.73 25.91 13.13
N LYS A 369 -8.66 25.95 12.14
CA LYS A 369 -9.29 24.74 11.59
C LYS A 369 -8.31 23.95 10.74
N PRO A 370 -8.34 22.61 10.79
CA PRO A 370 -7.55 21.77 9.87
C PRO A 370 -7.89 22.09 8.40
N TRP A 371 -6.88 22.04 7.50
CA TRP A 371 -7.15 22.12 6.07
C TRP A 371 -7.98 20.93 5.56
N CYS A 372 -7.90 19.80 6.23
CA CYS A 372 -8.66 18.59 5.92
C CYS A 372 -10.04 18.52 6.61
N ASP A 373 -10.66 19.64 7.01
CA ASP A 373 -11.93 19.67 7.77
C ASP A 373 -13.15 19.20 6.95
N GLU A 374 -13.06 19.19 5.61
CA GLU A 374 -14.08 18.60 4.72
C GLU A 374 -14.11 17.06 4.76
N SER A 375 -13.09 16.40 5.36
CA SER A 375 -13.03 14.95 5.44
C SER A 375 -14.08 14.38 6.39
N SER A 376 -14.79 13.34 5.97
CA SER A 376 -15.66 12.55 6.85
C SER A 376 -14.89 11.88 8.00
N TYR A 377 -13.56 11.80 7.89
CA TYR A 377 -12.67 11.25 8.91
C TYR A 377 -12.03 12.31 9.80
N ILE A 378 -12.44 13.59 9.69
CA ILE A 378 -11.95 14.61 10.63
C ILE A 378 -12.38 14.30 12.08
N LYS A 379 -13.47 13.57 12.23
CA LYS A 379 -13.91 13.01 13.50
C LYS A 379 -14.59 11.67 13.23
N TRP A 380 -14.14 10.63 13.94
CA TRP A 380 -14.72 9.29 13.79
C TRP A 380 -14.85 8.60 15.15
N GLU A 381 -15.79 7.65 15.26
CA GLU A 381 -16.04 6.84 16.44
C GLU A 381 -16.20 5.37 16.04
N ARG A 382 -15.71 4.46 16.91
CA ARG A 382 -15.91 3.02 16.82
C ARG A 382 -16.24 2.47 18.20
N ARG A 383 -17.21 1.57 18.28
CA ARG A 383 -17.67 0.95 19.53
C ARG A 383 -17.42 -0.55 19.51
N PHE A 384 -16.93 -1.07 20.63
CA PHE A 384 -16.60 -2.49 20.81
C PHE A 384 -17.22 -2.99 22.10
N ALA A 385 -18.04 -4.05 22.04
CA ALA A 385 -18.66 -4.62 23.21
C ALA A 385 -17.60 -5.18 24.19
N ASP A 386 -17.72 -4.87 25.48
CA ASP A 386 -16.78 -5.32 26.52
C ASP A 386 -16.63 -6.85 26.58
N LYS A 387 -17.75 -7.58 26.35
CA LYS A 387 -17.75 -9.05 26.29
C LYS A 387 -17.01 -9.65 25.09
N GLU A 388 -16.79 -8.88 24.01
CA GLU A 388 -16.18 -9.37 22.76
C GLU A 388 -14.73 -8.91 22.61
N ILE A 389 -14.33 -7.82 23.29
CA ILE A 389 -13.03 -7.15 23.09
C ILE A 389 -11.84 -8.09 23.35
N ALA A 390 -11.93 -8.95 24.37
CA ALA A 390 -10.86 -9.90 24.67
C ALA A 390 -10.65 -10.92 23.54
N LYS A 391 -11.73 -11.43 22.95
CA LYS A 391 -11.68 -12.35 21.81
C LYS A 391 -11.13 -11.63 20.56
N LEU A 392 -11.58 -10.39 20.33
CA LEU A 392 -11.11 -9.56 19.21
C LEU A 392 -9.61 -9.33 19.31
N PHE A 393 -9.14 -8.87 20.48
CA PHE A 393 -7.72 -8.58 20.68
C PHE A 393 -6.84 -9.82 20.56
N LYS A 394 -7.26 -10.97 21.13
CA LYS A 394 -6.54 -12.23 20.94
C LYS A 394 -6.32 -12.59 19.48
N ALA A 395 -7.36 -12.45 18.67
CA ALA A 395 -7.29 -12.74 17.26
C ALA A 395 -6.30 -11.82 16.51
N ASN A 396 -6.13 -10.59 17.01
CA ASN A 396 -5.36 -9.56 16.32
C ASN A 396 -3.95 -9.31 16.89
N THR A 397 -3.56 -9.98 18.00
CA THR A 397 -2.25 -9.71 18.66
C THR A 397 -1.04 -9.91 17.74
N ASN A 398 -1.09 -10.89 16.84
CA ASN A 398 0.01 -11.15 15.90
C ASN A 398 0.12 -10.02 14.86
N GLU A 399 -0.98 -9.67 14.17
CA GLU A 399 -0.98 -8.59 13.19
C GLU A 399 -0.65 -7.23 13.82
N ALA A 400 -1.10 -7.01 15.05
CA ALA A 400 -0.77 -5.82 15.84
C ALA A 400 0.67 -5.84 16.40
N LYS A 401 1.45 -6.90 16.19
CA LYS A 401 2.80 -7.09 16.74
C LYS A 401 2.84 -6.79 18.25
N ALA A 402 1.89 -7.35 19.01
CA ALA A 402 1.73 -7.10 20.44
C ALA A 402 2.90 -7.66 21.26
N VAL A 403 3.46 -6.84 22.15
CA VAL A 403 4.58 -7.20 23.05
C VAL A 403 4.02 -7.53 24.43
N PHE A 404 4.08 -8.78 24.83
CA PHE A 404 3.55 -9.28 26.09
C PHE A 404 4.55 -9.12 27.24
N GLY A 405 4.06 -8.58 28.38
CA GLY A 405 4.86 -8.44 29.60
C GLY A 405 5.10 -9.74 30.37
N SER A 406 4.51 -10.87 29.94
CA SER A 406 4.69 -12.19 30.54
C SER A 406 4.49 -13.32 29.54
N THR A 407 5.12 -14.47 29.75
CA THR A 407 5.05 -15.66 28.87
C THR A 407 3.63 -16.21 28.69
N ASN A 408 2.77 -16.11 29.72
CA ASN A 408 1.37 -16.55 29.68
C ASN A 408 0.39 -15.44 29.27
N GLY A 409 0.89 -14.29 28.85
CA GLY A 409 0.11 -13.11 28.53
C GLY A 409 -0.90 -13.32 27.39
N LYS A 410 -0.66 -14.24 26.46
CA LYS A 410 -1.55 -14.53 25.34
C LYS A 410 -2.87 -15.20 25.73
N ASP A 411 -2.99 -15.82 26.90
CA ASP A 411 -4.17 -16.61 27.32
C ASP A 411 -5.22 -15.85 28.12
N PHE A 412 -5.20 -14.52 28.04
CA PHE A 412 -6.15 -13.69 28.75
C PHE A 412 -7.60 -13.94 28.30
N LYS A 413 -8.55 -13.80 29.24
CA LYS A 413 -9.99 -13.92 28.98
C LYS A 413 -10.73 -12.59 29.13
N LYS A 414 -10.10 -11.62 29.78
CA LYS A 414 -10.72 -10.31 30.10
C LYS A 414 -9.71 -9.18 29.88
N VAL A 415 -10.16 -8.11 29.23
CA VAL A 415 -9.49 -6.81 29.18
C VAL A 415 -9.95 -5.98 30.39
N LYS A 416 -9.01 -5.55 31.22
CA LYS A 416 -9.27 -4.74 32.41
C LYS A 416 -9.21 -3.26 32.10
N SER A 417 -8.19 -2.84 31.36
CA SER A 417 -8.02 -1.45 30.94
C SER A 417 -7.28 -1.34 29.59
N ILE A 418 -7.50 -0.23 28.91
CA ILE A 418 -6.79 0.16 27.69
C ILE A 418 -6.28 1.58 27.94
N LYS A 419 -4.96 1.78 27.94
CA LYS A 419 -4.32 3.05 28.31
C LYS A 419 -3.32 3.49 27.25
N ILE A 420 -3.41 4.74 26.83
CA ILE A 420 -2.35 5.37 26.02
C ILE A 420 -1.23 5.72 26.98
N LYS A 421 -0.06 5.10 26.82
CA LYS A 421 1.13 5.35 27.63
C LYS A 421 1.90 6.55 27.11
N ASP A 422 2.15 6.54 25.80
CA ASP A 422 2.95 7.55 25.14
C ASP A 422 2.32 7.97 23.82
N LYS A 423 2.60 9.20 23.40
CA LYS A 423 2.19 9.79 22.13
C LYS A 423 3.38 10.36 21.39
N LEU A 424 3.32 10.30 20.07
CA LEU A 424 4.21 11.03 19.17
C LEU A 424 3.91 12.55 19.25
N LYS A 425 4.81 13.38 18.74
CA LYS A 425 4.66 14.85 18.73
C LYS A 425 3.38 15.32 18.04
N SER A 426 2.90 14.61 17.03
CA SER A 426 1.63 14.87 16.34
C SER A 426 0.39 14.61 17.22
N GLY A 427 0.54 13.88 18.34
CA GLY A 427 -0.55 13.39 19.16
C GLY A 427 -1.03 11.97 18.81
N ARG A 428 -0.49 11.34 17.77
CA ARG A 428 -0.73 9.92 17.45
C ARG A 428 -0.13 9.04 18.52
N ILE A 429 -0.73 7.85 18.71
CA ILE A 429 -0.31 6.93 19.75
C ILE A 429 1.06 6.33 19.40
N MET A 430 2.00 6.44 20.34
CA MET A 430 3.26 5.71 20.29
C MET A 430 3.13 4.37 20.99
N THR A 431 2.53 4.33 22.19
CA THR A 431 2.37 3.09 22.97
C THR A 431 0.97 2.98 23.55
N LEU A 432 0.26 1.92 23.18
CA LEU A 432 -1.04 1.54 23.73
C LEU A 432 -0.85 0.31 24.63
N ARG A 433 -1.10 0.46 25.93
CA ARG A 433 -1.07 -0.65 26.90
C ARG A 433 -2.46 -1.23 27.10
N VAL A 434 -2.56 -2.55 27.05
CA VAL A 434 -3.76 -3.32 27.37
C VAL A 434 -3.49 -4.16 28.61
N GLU A 435 -4.18 -3.85 29.71
CA GLU A 435 -4.14 -4.64 30.95
C GLU A 435 -5.22 -5.73 30.89
N THR A 436 -4.85 -6.96 31.24
CA THR A 436 -5.71 -8.13 31.17
C THR A 436 -5.78 -8.87 32.52
N ASP A 437 -6.54 -9.94 32.57
CA ASP A 437 -6.56 -10.87 33.72
C ASP A 437 -5.29 -11.72 33.84
N LYS A 438 -4.40 -11.71 32.83
CA LYS A 438 -3.13 -12.48 32.76
C LYS A 438 -1.87 -11.60 32.65
N GLY A 439 -1.97 -10.33 33.00
CA GLY A 439 -0.88 -9.36 32.86
C GLY A 439 -1.22 -8.26 31.87
N TYR A 440 -0.25 -7.79 31.11
CA TYR A 440 -0.44 -6.74 30.12
C TYR A 440 0.30 -7.05 28.83
N PHE A 441 -0.08 -6.36 27.78
CA PHE A 441 0.71 -6.24 26.56
C PHE A 441 0.66 -4.83 26.02
N ASP A 442 1.68 -4.45 25.27
CA ASP A 442 1.79 -3.18 24.59
C ASP A 442 1.69 -3.37 23.08
N VAL A 443 1.07 -2.41 22.42
CA VAL A 443 1.04 -2.30 20.96
C VAL A 443 1.60 -0.93 20.60
N LEU A 444 2.53 -0.90 19.65
CA LEU A 444 3.27 0.30 19.31
C LEU A 444 2.73 0.97 18.03
N THR A 445 2.81 2.27 18.02
CA THR A 445 2.67 3.16 16.86
C THR A 445 1.43 2.86 15.99
N ASP A 446 1.56 2.83 14.67
CA ASP A 446 0.43 2.59 13.75
C ASP A 446 -0.18 1.19 13.90
N ARG A 447 0.58 0.22 14.45
CA ARG A 447 0.05 -1.13 14.74
C ARG A 447 -1.10 -1.14 15.76
N THR A 448 -1.30 -0.08 16.51
CA THR A 448 -2.47 0.09 17.39
C THR A 448 -3.80 0.03 16.64
N ARG A 449 -3.83 0.41 15.36
CA ARG A 449 -5.02 0.32 14.49
C ARG A 449 -5.43 -1.14 14.23
N TRP A 450 -4.44 -2.02 14.09
CA TRP A 450 -4.60 -3.45 13.78
C TRP A 450 -5.17 -4.23 14.95
N LEU A 451 -4.89 -3.81 16.20
CA LEU A 451 -5.45 -4.45 17.39
C LEU A 451 -6.99 -4.43 17.40
N PHE A 452 -7.59 -3.37 16.87
CA PHE A 452 -9.04 -3.20 16.77
C PHE A 452 -9.63 -3.69 15.44
N LYS A 453 -8.88 -4.45 14.62
CA LYS A 453 -9.34 -4.97 13.33
C LYS A 453 -10.59 -5.83 13.50
N LYS A 454 -11.69 -5.46 12.81
CA LYS A 454 -12.96 -6.18 12.84
C LYS A 454 -13.49 -6.31 11.41
N ALA A 455 -13.88 -7.53 11.02
CA ALA A 455 -14.36 -7.85 9.67
C ALA A 455 -13.43 -7.31 8.55
N GLY A 456 -12.11 -7.52 8.71
CA GLY A 456 -11.10 -7.07 7.74
C GLY A 456 -10.71 -5.59 7.82
N THR A 457 -11.42 -4.76 8.60
CA THR A 457 -11.20 -3.31 8.67
C THR A 457 -10.47 -2.91 9.95
N ILE A 458 -9.36 -2.17 9.83
CA ILE A 458 -8.60 -1.58 10.93
C ILE A 458 -9.19 -0.21 11.35
N LEU A 459 -8.69 0.39 12.44
CA LEU A 459 -9.07 1.78 12.77
C LEU A 459 -8.58 2.76 11.70
N PRO A 460 -9.31 3.87 11.47
CA PRO A 460 -8.94 4.85 10.45
C PRO A 460 -7.54 5.45 10.61
N SER A 461 -7.10 5.70 11.83
CA SER A 461 -5.77 6.25 12.13
C SER A 461 -5.30 5.79 13.52
N SER A 462 -4.03 6.02 13.85
CA SER A 462 -3.48 5.90 15.21
C SER A 462 -3.67 7.18 16.05
N PHE A 463 -4.41 8.16 15.57
CA PHE A 463 -4.72 9.40 16.25
C PHE A 463 -6.08 9.33 16.95
N PHE A 464 -6.14 8.60 18.07
CA PHE A 464 -7.39 8.35 18.77
C PHE A 464 -7.26 8.40 20.31
N THR A 465 -8.41 8.39 20.97
CA THR A 465 -8.57 8.12 22.40
C THR A 465 -9.49 6.93 22.60
N VAL A 466 -9.39 6.27 23.74
CA VAL A 466 -10.24 5.13 24.09
C VAL A 466 -10.76 5.30 25.50
N LYS A 467 -12.07 5.06 25.70
CA LYS A 467 -12.74 5.12 27.00
C LYS A 467 -13.67 3.93 27.15
N LYS A 468 -13.86 3.48 28.38
CA LYS A 468 -14.90 2.51 28.71
C LYS A 468 -16.17 3.26 29.13
N GLU A 469 -17.28 2.99 28.42
CA GLU A 469 -18.59 3.55 28.69
C GLU A 469 -19.58 2.40 28.91
N GLY A 470 -19.89 2.15 30.16
CA GLY A 470 -20.75 1.03 30.56
C GLY A 470 -20.22 -0.33 30.08
N LYS A 471 -20.92 -0.95 29.15
CA LYS A 471 -20.59 -2.26 28.58
C LYS A 471 -19.84 -2.17 27.24
N GLU A 472 -19.35 -0.98 26.86
CA GLU A 472 -18.66 -0.75 25.59
C GLU A 472 -17.33 -0.03 25.81
N TRP A 473 -16.39 -0.29 24.89
CA TRP A 473 -15.18 0.49 24.67
C TRP A 473 -15.44 1.42 23.49
N VAL A 474 -15.39 2.72 23.76
CA VAL A 474 -15.60 3.77 22.76
C VAL A 474 -14.25 4.31 22.35
N VAL A 475 -13.94 4.22 21.07
CA VAL A 475 -12.73 4.72 20.43
C VAL A 475 -13.11 5.90 19.56
N THR A 476 -12.62 7.09 19.88
CA THR A 476 -12.85 8.32 19.12
C THR A 476 -11.54 8.87 18.58
N GLY A 477 -11.51 9.27 17.34
CA GLY A 477 -10.28 9.74 16.72
C GLY A 477 -10.49 10.72 15.59
N THR A 478 -9.38 11.12 14.99
CA THR A 478 -9.30 12.02 13.84
C THR A 478 -8.29 11.48 12.83
N GLY A 479 -8.51 11.77 11.54
CA GLY A 479 -7.62 11.37 10.46
C GLY A 479 -7.93 9.99 9.87
N PHE A 480 -7.39 9.78 8.65
CA PHE A 480 -7.45 8.52 7.93
C PHE A 480 -6.12 8.27 7.21
N GLY A 481 -5.49 7.11 7.50
CA GLY A 481 -4.16 6.73 7.03
C GLY A 481 -3.07 6.95 8.07
N HIS A 482 -1.83 6.79 7.67
CA HIS A 482 -0.63 6.82 8.53
C HIS A 482 -0.21 8.22 8.98
N GLY A 483 -0.58 9.25 8.23
CA GLY A 483 -0.29 10.65 8.59
C GLY A 483 1.02 11.21 8.03
N VAL A 484 1.90 10.39 7.44
CA VAL A 484 3.23 10.82 6.95
C VAL A 484 3.12 11.51 5.61
N GLY A 485 3.85 12.61 5.41
CA GLY A 485 3.91 13.36 4.16
C GLY A 485 2.60 14.10 3.82
N MET A 486 2.16 14.05 2.58
CA MET A 486 1.10 14.88 2.04
C MET A 486 -0.30 14.42 2.44
N CYS A 487 -1.13 15.35 2.95
CA CYS A 487 -2.54 15.10 3.29
C CYS A 487 -3.43 15.42 2.09
N GLN A 488 -4.02 14.42 1.43
CA GLN A 488 -4.84 14.57 0.23
C GLN A 488 -6.04 15.51 0.43
N MET A 489 -6.76 15.39 1.56
CA MET A 489 -7.87 16.30 1.87
C MET A 489 -7.39 17.74 2.14
N GLY A 490 -6.20 17.89 2.76
CA GLY A 490 -5.56 19.20 2.94
C GLY A 490 -5.15 19.82 1.61
N VAL A 491 -4.57 19.05 0.70
CA VAL A 491 -4.21 19.48 -0.67
C VAL A 491 -5.42 20.03 -1.42
N ARG A 492 -6.56 19.31 -1.40
CA ARG A 492 -7.80 19.74 -2.05
C ARG A 492 -8.27 21.11 -1.54
N ALA A 493 -8.22 21.32 -0.23
CA ALA A 493 -8.65 22.56 0.39
C ALA A 493 -7.66 23.72 0.15
N ARG A 494 -6.35 23.42 0.11
CA ARG A 494 -5.31 24.42 -0.21
C ARG A 494 -5.40 24.88 -1.66
N ALA A 495 -5.59 23.97 -2.61
CA ALA A 495 -5.83 24.29 -4.01
C ALA A 495 -7.10 25.14 -4.19
N GLN A 496 -8.21 24.80 -3.51
CA GLN A 496 -9.43 25.61 -3.50
C GLN A 496 -9.20 27.03 -2.95
N ALA A 497 -8.24 27.21 -2.05
CA ALA A 497 -7.84 28.50 -1.52
C ALA A 497 -6.83 29.25 -2.41
N GLY A 498 -6.52 28.74 -3.61
CA GLY A 498 -5.66 29.38 -4.60
C GLY A 498 -4.16 29.11 -4.43
N GLN A 499 -3.75 28.14 -3.58
CA GLN A 499 -2.35 27.75 -3.49
C GLN A 499 -1.94 26.91 -4.70
N SER A 500 -0.76 27.21 -5.25
CA SER A 500 -0.13 26.44 -6.33
C SER A 500 0.33 25.06 -5.84
N TYR A 501 0.50 24.11 -6.75
CA TYR A 501 1.02 22.80 -6.41
C TYR A 501 2.44 22.86 -5.81
N GLN A 502 3.27 23.82 -6.21
CA GLN A 502 4.61 24.06 -5.66
C GLN A 502 4.54 24.46 -4.18
N GLU A 503 3.67 25.42 -3.83
CA GLU A 503 3.45 25.83 -2.44
C GLU A 503 2.90 24.69 -1.60
N ILE A 504 1.96 23.91 -2.15
CA ILE A 504 1.37 22.77 -1.48
C ILE A 504 2.43 21.69 -1.19
N LEU A 505 3.23 21.31 -2.18
CA LEU A 505 4.27 20.29 -2.02
C LEU A 505 5.36 20.74 -1.04
N SER A 506 5.81 21.98 -1.13
CA SER A 506 6.82 22.56 -0.21
C SER A 506 6.32 22.64 1.24
N HIS A 507 4.98 22.73 1.44
CA HIS A 507 4.40 22.68 2.78
C HIS A 507 4.50 21.28 3.40
N TYR A 508 4.24 20.22 2.64
CA TYR A 508 4.21 18.85 3.17
C TYR A 508 5.57 18.17 3.18
N TYR A 509 6.45 18.52 2.25
CA TYR A 509 7.79 17.96 2.11
C TYR A 509 8.82 19.08 2.29
N GLN A 510 9.49 19.07 3.43
CA GLN A 510 10.34 20.18 3.86
C GLN A 510 11.70 20.18 3.15
N GLY A 511 12.11 21.33 2.62
CA GLY A 511 13.44 21.52 2.02
C GLY A 511 13.67 20.75 0.71
N ILE A 512 12.59 20.34 0.04
CA ILE A 512 12.68 19.71 -1.28
C ILE A 512 13.04 20.71 -2.38
N THR A 513 13.58 20.19 -3.46
CA THR A 513 13.68 20.87 -4.75
C THR A 513 12.71 20.20 -5.73
N LEU A 514 12.02 21.04 -6.54
CA LEU A 514 11.28 20.54 -7.69
C LEU A 514 12.20 20.58 -8.91
N GLU A 515 12.38 19.44 -9.55
CA GLU A 515 13.23 19.27 -10.73
C GLU A 515 12.41 18.63 -11.84
N LYS A 516 12.79 18.87 -13.10
CA LYS A 516 12.11 18.28 -14.26
C LYS A 516 13.06 17.34 -14.96
N PHE A 517 12.61 16.11 -15.16
CA PHE A 517 13.33 15.09 -15.92
C PHE A 517 12.63 14.87 -17.25
N ASP A 518 13.36 15.10 -18.33
CA ASP A 518 12.88 14.84 -19.69
C ASP A 518 13.42 13.50 -20.18
N ARG A 519 12.57 12.75 -20.92
CA ARG A 519 12.92 11.51 -21.63
C ARG A 519 13.36 11.83 -23.05
#